data_05d04c0c15464a353340b3f985184dbf
#
_entry.id   05d04c0c15464a353340b3f985184dbf
#
_cell.length_a   1.000
_cell.length_b   1.000
_cell.length_c   1.000
_cell.angle_alpha   90.00
_cell.angle_beta   90.00
_cell.angle_gamma   90.00
#
_symmetry.space_group_name_H-M   'P 1'
#
loop_
_entity.id
_entity.type
_entity.pdbx_description
1 polymer ?
#
loop_
_entity_poly.entity_id
_entity_poly.type
_entity_poly.pdbx_seq_one_letter_code
_entity_poly.pdbx_strand_id
1 'polypeptide(L)'
;MAENPELAATQIEDRKGDCRSLLHVAADWPGHFPNGGAIVHCLLKAGADLEGGVHGKGETPLHWAASSDDVEVAEVLVAGGADLNAPNGSIGTPLENAVGYGQWQIARFLVDRGAKVDKLWVAAALGMASRLAQFLTKSPQPTKDEINDAFWQACHGGQIRTAKMLFQHGADINFNPFHNNSTPLDIAGNFDSRREALVDWLKDNGAQPKEVLKV
;
A
#
# COMPACT_ATOMS: atom_id res chain seq x y z
N MET A 1 -12.90 -29.63 4.89
CA MET A 1 -13.65 -28.49 5.49
C MET A 1 -15.12 -28.79 5.69
N ALA A 2 -15.77 -29.59 4.84
CA ALA A 2 -17.12 -30.07 5.14
C ALA A 2 -17.21 -30.92 6.43
N GLU A 3 -16.09 -31.48 6.87
CA GLU A 3 -16.00 -32.35 8.07
C GLU A 3 -15.68 -31.59 9.37
N ASN A 4 -15.21 -30.32 9.28
CA ASN A 4 -14.83 -29.51 10.46
C ASN A 4 -15.16 -28.01 10.25
N PRO A 5 -16.42 -27.60 10.37
CA PRO A 5 -16.82 -26.20 10.22
C PRO A 5 -16.18 -25.28 11.28
N GLU A 6 -15.78 -25.83 12.42
CA GLU A 6 -15.12 -25.10 13.51
C GLU A 6 -13.76 -24.50 13.11
N LEU A 7 -13.10 -25.05 12.07
CA LEU A 7 -11.84 -24.50 11.56
C LEU A 7 -11.97 -23.06 11.08
N ALA A 8 -13.14 -22.66 10.58
CA ALA A 8 -13.36 -21.28 10.11
C ALA A 8 -13.25 -20.23 11.22
N ALA A 9 -13.58 -20.62 12.45
CA ALA A 9 -13.49 -19.76 13.64
C ALA A 9 -12.18 -19.93 14.41
N THR A 10 -11.28 -20.81 13.94
CA THR A 10 -10.01 -21.09 14.63
C THR A 10 -9.12 -19.85 14.64
N GLN A 11 -8.61 -19.53 15.81
CA GLN A 11 -7.59 -18.51 16.04
C GLN A 11 -6.26 -19.20 16.36
N ILE A 12 -5.18 -18.70 15.80
CA ILE A 12 -3.82 -19.15 16.09
C ILE A 12 -3.14 -18.06 16.90
N GLU A 13 -2.77 -18.39 18.13
CA GLU A 13 -2.04 -17.49 19.02
C GLU A 13 -0.53 -17.62 18.77
N ASP A 14 0.15 -16.51 18.59
CA ASP A 14 1.60 -16.49 18.49
C ASP A 14 2.25 -16.43 19.90
N ARG A 15 3.61 -16.46 19.93
CA ARG A 15 4.37 -16.43 21.19
C ARG A 15 4.18 -15.13 22.00
N LYS A 16 3.60 -14.09 21.40
CA LYS A 16 3.35 -12.78 22.05
C LYS A 16 1.92 -12.65 22.53
N GLY A 17 1.08 -13.68 22.25
CA GLY A 17 -0.34 -13.65 22.56
C GLY A 17 -1.21 -13.00 21.47
N ASP A 18 -0.63 -12.71 20.28
CA ASP A 18 -1.38 -12.17 19.16
C ASP A 18 -2.14 -13.29 18.45
N CYS A 19 -3.46 -13.14 18.35
CA CYS A 19 -4.33 -14.12 17.71
C CYS A 19 -4.61 -13.77 16.25
N ARG A 20 -4.44 -14.74 15.35
CA ARG A 20 -4.66 -14.62 13.91
C ARG A 20 -5.71 -15.62 13.45
N SER A 21 -6.65 -15.22 12.62
CA SER A 21 -7.55 -16.17 11.96
C SER A 21 -6.80 -16.95 10.85
N LEU A 22 -7.39 -18.06 10.41
CA LEU A 22 -6.84 -18.78 9.25
C LEU A 22 -6.85 -17.96 7.96
N LEU A 23 -7.73 -16.94 7.85
CA LEU A 23 -7.69 -16.01 6.71
C LEU A 23 -6.43 -15.14 6.75
N HIS A 24 -5.97 -14.68 7.92
CA HIS A 24 -4.70 -13.97 8.06
C HIS A 24 -3.53 -14.85 7.64
N VAL A 25 -3.52 -16.10 8.11
CA VAL A 25 -2.44 -17.05 7.77
C VAL A 25 -2.39 -17.30 6.26
N ALA A 26 -3.53 -17.38 5.58
CA ALA A 26 -3.59 -17.57 4.13
C ALA A 26 -3.13 -16.33 3.34
N ALA A 27 -3.17 -15.15 3.97
CA ALA A 27 -2.77 -13.86 3.41
C ALA A 27 -1.40 -13.37 3.88
N ASP A 28 -0.71 -14.14 4.75
CA ASP A 28 0.54 -13.73 5.40
C ASP A 28 1.70 -13.61 4.42
N TRP A 29 2.65 -12.76 4.76
CA TRP A 29 3.89 -12.62 3.99
C TRP A 29 4.67 -13.96 3.97
N PRO A 30 5.28 -14.38 2.85
CA PRO A 30 5.47 -13.63 1.61
C PRO A 30 4.27 -13.61 0.65
N GLY A 31 3.11 -14.17 1.00
CA GLY A 31 1.96 -14.32 0.11
C GLY A 31 2.14 -15.44 -0.93
N HIS A 32 1.18 -15.51 -1.85
CA HIS A 32 1.23 -16.43 -2.99
C HIS A 32 1.38 -17.92 -2.59
N PHE A 33 0.77 -18.30 -1.48
CA PHE A 33 0.74 -19.71 -1.07
C PHE A 33 0.00 -20.55 -2.11
N PRO A 34 0.47 -21.78 -2.40
CA PRO A 34 -0.22 -22.67 -3.31
C PRO A 34 -1.70 -22.83 -2.91
N ASN A 35 -2.60 -22.54 -3.87
CA ASN A 35 -4.06 -22.56 -3.64
C ASN A 35 -4.58 -21.54 -2.60
N GLY A 36 -3.88 -20.45 -2.35
CA GLY A 36 -4.28 -19.42 -1.36
C GLY A 36 -5.72 -18.97 -1.54
N GLY A 37 -6.09 -18.56 -2.76
CA GLY A 37 -7.46 -18.17 -3.08
C GLY A 37 -8.50 -19.28 -2.85
N ALA A 38 -8.19 -20.53 -3.19
CA ALA A 38 -9.08 -21.66 -2.94
C ALA A 38 -9.25 -21.95 -1.43
N ILE A 39 -8.18 -21.82 -0.65
CA ILE A 39 -8.22 -21.97 0.81
C ILE A 39 -9.12 -20.89 1.40
N VAL A 40 -8.91 -19.62 1.03
CA VAL A 40 -9.73 -18.48 1.48
C VAL A 40 -11.19 -18.70 1.12
N HIS A 41 -11.48 -19.10 -0.11
CA HIS A 41 -12.85 -19.39 -0.53
C HIS A 41 -13.52 -20.50 0.33
N CYS A 42 -12.79 -21.56 0.65
CA CYS A 42 -13.28 -22.62 1.52
C CYS A 42 -13.52 -22.12 2.96
N LEU A 43 -12.65 -21.27 3.49
CA LEU A 43 -12.80 -20.68 4.82
C LEU A 43 -14.03 -19.78 4.89
N LEU A 44 -14.24 -18.93 3.88
CA LEU A 44 -15.41 -18.05 3.78
C LEU A 44 -16.72 -18.86 3.69
N LYS A 45 -16.75 -19.92 2.88
CA LYS A 45 -17.91 -20.82 2.83
C LYS A 45 -18.21 -21.50 4.16
N ALA A 46 -17.21 -21.70 4.99
CA ALA A 46 -17.36 -22.26 6.32
C ALA A 46 -17.70 -21.20 7.39
N GLY A 47 -17.86 -19.91 6.99
CA GLY A 47 -18.28 -18.82 7.88
C GLY A 47 -17.12 -18.08 8.57
N ALA A 48 -15.91 -18.12 8.02
CA ALA A 48 -14.79 -17.32 8.54
C ALA A 48 -15.11 -15.81 8.49
N ASP A 49 -14.72 -15.10 9.56
CA ASP A 49 -14.92 -13.67 9.69
C ASP A 49 -13.91 -12.86 8.84
N LEU A 50 -14.42 -12.13 7.87
CA LEU A 50 -13.64 -11.29 6.96
C LEU A 50 -12.98 -10.08 7.63
N GLU A 51 -13.62 -9.56 8.67
CA GLU A 51 -13.20 -8.34 9.36
C GLU A 51 -12.55 -8.63 10.72
N GLY A 52 -12.43 -9.89 11.07
CA GLY A 52 -11.77 -10.32 12.29
C GLY A 52 -10.31 -9.86 12.30
N GLY A 53 -10.06 -8.70 12.91
CA GLY A 53 -8.71 -8.19 13.13
C GLY A 53 -7.94 -9.01 14.16
N VAL A 54 -6.64 -8.87 14.19
CA VAL A 54 -5.80 -9.41 15.26
C VAL A 54 -6.30 -8.84 16.59
N HIS A 55 -6.68 -9.72 17.54
CA HIS A 55 -7.36 -9.35 18.80
C HIS A 55 -8.72 -8.61 18.62
N GLY A 56 -9.42 -8.80 17.50
CA GLY A 56 -10.66 -8.07 17.19
C GLY A 56 -10.48 -6.59 16.94
N LYS A 57 -9.24 -6.13 16.80
CA LYS A 57 -8.84 -4.77 16.44
C LYS A 57 -7.59 -4.85 15.55
N GLY A 58 -7.46 -3.90 14.61
CA GLY A 58 -6.26 -3.83 13.79
C GLY A 58 -6.45 -4.39 12.38
N GLU A 59 -5.41 -4.99 11.84
CA GLU A 59 -5.37 -5.42 10.45
C GLU A 59 -6.34 -6.56 10.16
N THR A 60 -7.10 -6.42 9.07
CA THR A 60 -7.94 -7.49 8.52
C THR A 60 -7.12 -8.38 7.58
N PRO A 61 -7.63 -9.57 7.20
CA PRO A 61 -6.97 -10.40 6.17
C PRO A 61 -6.69 -9.65 4.86
N LEU A 62 -7.54 -8.67 4.48
CA LEU A 62 -7.30 -7.87 3.28
C LEU A 62 -6.10 -6.92 3.43
N HIS A 63 -5.81 -6.40 4.63
CA HIS A 63 -4.58 -5.64 4.90
C HIS A 63 -3.33 -6.51 4.68
N TRP A 64 -3.37 -7.76 5.12
CA TRP A 64 -2.26 -8.69 4.99
C TRP A 64 -2.02 -9.08 3.53
N ALA A 65 -3.08 -9.43 2.80
CA ALA A 65 -3.00 -9.66 1.35
C ALA A 65 -2.44 -8.40 0.62
N ALA A 66 -2.88 -7.21 1.04
CA ALA A 66 -2.40 -5.94 0.49
C ALA A 66 -0.91 -5.70 0.76
N SER A 67 -0.41 -6.13 1.91
CA SER A 67 1.02 -6.01 2.28
C SER A 67 1.92 -7.04 1.60
N SER A 68 1.33 -8.13 1.06
CA SER A 68 2.04 -9.25 0.42
C SER A 68 1.93 -9.27 -1.11
N ASP A 69 1.27 -8.28 -1.72
CA ASP A 69 0.91 -8.22 -3.17
C ASP A 69 0.11 -9.44 -3.67
N ASP A 70 -0.60 -10.13 -2.76
CA ASP A 70 -1.35 -11.35 -3.08
C ASP A 70 -2.73 -11.00 -3.65
N VAL A 71 -2.75 -10.71 -4.94
CA VAL A 71 -3.98 -10.33 -5.66
C VAL A 71 -4.97 -11.49 -5.69
N GLU A 72 -4.53 -12.75 -5.79
CA GLU A 72 -5.44 -13.92 -5.83
C GLU A 72 -6.25 -14.04 -4.53
N VAL A 73 -5.57 -13.93 -3.40
CA VAL A 73 -6.23 -13.94 -2.08
C VAL A 73 -7.13 -12.72 -1.92
N ALA A 74 -6.66 -11.53 -2.30
CA ALA A 74 -7.45 -10.30 -2.22
C ALA A 74 -8.72 -10.36 -3.07
N GLU A 75 -8.66 -10.95 -4.28
CA GLU A 75 -9.84 -11.14 -5.13
C GLU A 75 -10.94 -11.94 -4.42
N VAL A 76 -10.58 -13.01 -3.75
CA VAL A 76 -11.53 -13.85 -3.03
C VAL A 76 -12.08 -13.15 -1.79
N LEU A 77 -11.23 -12.44 -1.03
CA LEU A 77 -11.66 -11.65 0.12
C LEU A 77 -12.66 -10.55 -0.28
N VAL A 78 -12.34 -9.78 -1.32
CA VAL A 78 -13.20 -8.71 -1.82
C VAL A 78 -14.52 -9.26 -2.40
N ALA A 79 -14.46 -10.37 -3.13
CA ALA A 79 -15.66 -11.06 -3.62
C ALA A 79 -16.54 -11.59 -2.47
N GLY A 80 -15.93 -11.92 -1.34
CA GLY A 80 -16.61 -12.32 -0.09
C GLY A 80 -17.22 -11.15 0.67
N GLY A 81 -16.91 -9.90 0.31
CA GLY A 81 -17.46 -8.70 0.93
C GLY A 81 -16.53 -8.01 1.93
N ALA A 82 -15.22 -8.27 1.90
CA ALA A 82 -14.26 -7.56 2.74
C ALA A 82 -14.33 -6.04 2.53
N ASP A 83 -14.24 -5.27 3.61
CA ASP A 83 -14.23 -3.80 3.53
C ASP A 83 -12.92 -3.29 2.91
N LEU A 84 -13.02 -2.75 1.68
CA LEU A 84 -11.89 -2.14 0.96
C LEU A 84 -11.25 -0.95 1.70
N ASN A 85 -11.98 -0.36 2.64
CA ASN A 85 -11.57 0.82 3.37
C ASN A 85 -11.47 0.58 4.88
N ALA A 86 -11.37 -0.67 5.30
CA ALA A 86 -11.19 -1.03 6.69
C ALA A 86 -10.03 -0.20 7.28
N PRO A 87 -10.23 0.50 8.41
CA PRO A 87 -9.18 1.28 9.05
C PRO A 87 -8.24 0.37 9.86
N ASN A 88 -7.20 0.97 10.45
CA ASN A 88 -6.33 0.33 11.45
C ASN A 88 -5.33 -0.70 10.91
N GLY A 89 -4.99 -0.64 9.63
CA GLY A 89 -3.79 -1.29 9.14
C GLY A 89 -2.51 -0.66 9.70
N SER A 90 -1.37 -1.29 9.49
CA SER A 90 -0.06 -0.79 9.93
C SER A 90 0.29 0.60 9.37
N ILE A 91 -0.24 0.94 8.19
CA ILE A 91 -0.11 2.26 7.56
C ILE A 91 -1.47 2.97 7.49
N GLY A 92 -2.58 2.21 7.36
CA GLY A 92 -3.92 2.76 7.29
C GLY A 92 -4.91 1.76 6.70
N THR A 93 -5.57 2.11 5.59
CA THR A 93 -6.45 1.19 4.86
C THR A 93 -5.65 0.12 4.08
N PRO A 94 -6.27 -0.97 3.59
CA PRO A 94 -5.58 -1.93 2.73
C PRO A 94 -4.85 -1.28 1.54
N LEU A 95 -5.46 -0.26 0.92
CA LEU A 95 -4.81 0.50 -0.15
C LEU A 95 -3.60 1.28 0.35
N GLU A 96 -3.67 1.89 1.52
CA GLU A 96 -2.54 2.61 2.13
C GLU A 96 -1.41 1.65 2.49
N ASN A 97 -1.70 0.46 3.03
CA ASN A 97 -0.70 -0.60 3.22
C ASN A 97 -0.05 -0.99 1.90
N ALA A 98 -0.85 -1.31 0.87
CA ALA A 98 -0.32 -1.71 -0.44
C ALA A 98 0.65 -0.66 -1.01
N VAL A 99 0.25 0.62 -1.02
CA VAL A 99 1.09 1.70 -1.56
C VAL A 99 2.33 1.93 -0.71
N GLY A 100 2.20 1.93 0.62
CA GLY A 100 3.32 2.14 1.54
C GLY A 100 4.39 1.06 1.45
N TYR A 101 3.99 -0.19 1.21
CA TYR A 101 4.90 -1.31 0.99
C TYR A 101 5.34 -1.48 -0.48
N GLY A 102 4.87 -0.65 -1.41
CA GLY A 102 5.23 -0.73 -2.82
C GLY A 102 4.59 -1.89 -3.59
N GLN A 103 3.47 -2.38 -3.11
CA GLN A 103 2.71 -3.50 -3.67
C GLN A 103 1.76 -2.99 -4.77
N TRP A 104 2.32 -2.75 -5.96
CA TRP A 104 1.64 -1.99 -7.00
C TRP A 104 0.52 -2.75 -7.72
N GLN A 105 0.57 -4.08 -7.78
CA GLN A 105 -0.46 -4.88 -8.45
C GLN A 105 -1.75 -4.83 -7.64
N ILE A 106 -1.66 -5.13 -6.34
CA ILE A 106 -2.81 -5.12 -5.46
C ILE A 106 -3.33 -3.69 -5.21
N ALA A 107 -2.45 -2.68 -5.18
CA ALA A 107 -2.89 -1.29 -5.05
C ALA A 107 -3.80 -0.88 -6.22
N ARG A 108 -3.45 -1.23 -7.46
CA ARG A 108 -4.30 -1.01 -8.64
C ARG A 108 -5.59 -1.80 -8.57
N PHE A 109 -5.50 -3.07 -8.22
CA PHE A 109 -6.66 -3.93 -8.02
C PHE A 109 -7.66 -3.32 -7.04
N LEU A 110 -7.20 -2.87 -5.87
CA LEU A 110 -8.06 -2.26 -4.86
C LEU A 110 -8.75 -0.99 -5.37
N VAL A 111 -8.02 -0.13 -6.09
CA VAL A 111 -8.61 1.07 -6.72
C VAL A 111 -9.67 0.69 -7.76
N ASP A 112 -9.40 -0.29 -8.61
CA ASP A 112 -10.34 -0.77 -9.63
C ASP A 112 -11.62 -1.39 -9.01
N ARG A 113 -11.51 -1.88 -7.76
CA ARG A 113 -12.67 -2.38 -6.97
C ARG A 113 -13.35 -1.30 -6.13
N GLY A 114 -12.89 -0.05 -6.18
CA GLY A 114 -13.54 1.10 -5.56
C GLY A 114 -12.97 1.50 -4.20
N ALA A 115 -11.77 1.06 -3.84
CA ALA A 115 -11.07 1.57 -2.66
C ALA A 115 -10.91 3.09 -2.76
N LYS A 116 -11.14 3.78 -1.65
CA LYS A 116 -11.07 5.25 -1.60
C LYS A 116 -9.62 5.73 -1.62
N VAL A 117 -9.36 6.74 -2.46
CA VAL A 117 -8.08 7.44 -2.51
C VAL A 117 -8.23 8.77 -1.77
N ASP A 118 -8.06 8.74 -0.45
CA ASP A 118 -8.33 9.88 0.43
C ASP A 118 -7.05 10.58 0.94
N LYS A 119 -5.88 10.12 0.51
CA LYS A 119 -4.59 10.69 0.84
C LYS A 119 -3.87 11.26 -0.38
N LEU A 120 -3.24 12.42 -0.18
CA LEU A 120 -2.42 13.09 -1.21
C LEU A 120 -1.32 12.16 -1.73
N TRP A 121 -0.58 11.52 -0.82
CA TRP A 121 0.55 10.66 -1.15
C TRP A 121 0.13 9.38 -1.91
N VAL A 122 -1.05 8.81 -1.60
CA VAL A 122 -1.59 7.65 -2.35
C VAL A 122 -1.90 8.05 -3.80
N ALA A 123 -2.59 9.20 -4.00
CA ALA A 123 -2.87 9.71 -5.33
C ALA A 123 -1.59 10.00 -6.12
N ALA A 124 -0.56 10.50 -5.45
CA ALA A 124 0.75 10.79 -6.04
C ALA A 124 1.47 9.51 -6.48
N ALA A 125 1.54 8.51 -5.59
CA ALA A 125 2.20 7.23 -5.82
C ALA A 125 1.55 6.40 -6.95
N LEU A 126 0.22 6.51 -7.11
CA LEU A 126 -0.53 5.82 -8.15
C LEU A 126 -0.63 6.61 -9.47
N GLY A 127 -0.01 7.80 -9.55
CA GLY A 127 -0.03 8.62 -10.76
C GLY A 127 -1.38 9.24 -11.09
N MET A 128 -2.29 9.36 -10.13
CA MET A 128 -3.66 9.86 -10.30
C MET A 128 -3.67 11.39 -10.38
N ALA A 129 -3.16 11.96 -11.46
CA ALA A 129 -2.92 13.39 -11.63
C ALA A 129 -4.17 14.26 -11.39
N SER A 130 -5.35 13.84 -11.85
CA SER A 130 -6.59 14.57 -11.61
C SER A 130 -7.00 14.57 -10.14
N ARG A 131 -6.81 13.44 -9.43
CA ARG A 131 -7.08 13.35 -8.01
C ARG A 131 -6.07 14.17 -7.19
N LEU A 132 -4.80 14.11 -7.57
CA LEU A 132 -3.74 14.93 -6.98
C LEU A 132 -4.07 16.43 -7.11
N ALA A 133 -4.50 16.90 -8.30
CA ALA A 133 -4.89 18.29 -8.50
C ALA A 133 -6.03 18.73 -7.57
N GLN A 134 -7.02 17.85 -7.32
CA GLN A 134 -8.10 18.13 -6.37
C GLN A 134 -7.56 18.35 -4.94
N PHE A 135 -6.60 17.55 -4.49
CA PHE A 135 -5.98 17.74 -3.19
C PHE A 135 -5.19 19.05 -3.10
N LEU A 136 -4.43 19.37 -4.15
CA LEU A 136 -3.59 20.58 -4.19
C LEU A 136 -4.42 21.88 -4.23
N THR A 137 -5.68 21.82 -4.68
CA THR A 137 -6.59 22.99 -4.75
C THR A 137 -7.59 23.06 -3.59
N LYS A 138 -7.69 22.00 -2.77
CA LYS A 138 -8.61 21.93 -1.64
C LYS A 138 -8.15 22.82 -0.49
N SER A 139 -9.10 23.41 0.26
CA SER A 139 -8.84 24.12 1.51
C SER A 139 -9.09 23.20 2.72
N PRO A 140 -8.22 23.18 3.76
CA PRO A 140 -6.88 23.80 3.75
C PRO A 140 -5.96 23.18 2.72
N GLN A 141 -5.00 23.95 2.22
CA GLN A 141 -4.00 23.43 1.30
C GLN A 141 -3.03 22.48 2.02
N PRO A 142 -2.47 21.48 1.31
CA PRO A 142 -1.45 20.62 1.89
C PRO A 142 -0.26 21.40 2.43
N THR A 143 0.26 20.95 3.54
CA THR A 143 1.48 21.49 4.14
C THR A 143 2.70 21.14 3.27
N LYS A 144 3.82 21.82 3.55
CA LYS A 144 5.09 21.54 2.89
C LYS A 144 5.54 20.09 3.08
N ASP A 145 5.35 19.54 4.28
CA ASP A 145 5.74 18.17 4.60
C ASP A 145 4.86 17.14 3.87
N GLU A 146 3.55 17.40 3.77
CA GLU A 146 2.65 16.55 2.98
C GLU A 146 2.99 16.59 1.48
N ILE A 147 3.39 17.75 0.95
CA ILE A 147 3.84 17.87 -0.44
C ILE A 147 5.16 17.12 -0.66
N ASN A 148 6.11 17.23 0.25
CA ASN A 148 7.39 16.54 0.21
C ASN A 148 7.21 15.02 0.28
N ASP A 149 6.39 14.54 1.22
CA ASP A 149 6.10 13.11 1.36
C ASP A 149 5.39 12.56 0.11
N ALA A 150 4.39 13.27 -0.40
CA ALA A 150 3.71 12.89 -1.64
C ALA A 150 4.65 12.88 -2.85
N PHE A 151 5.63 13.80 -2.91
CA PHE A 151 6.65 13.81 -3.96
C PHE A 151 7.55 12.57 -3.89
N TRP A 152 8.01 12.23 -2.69
CA TRP A 152 8.79 11.02 -2.47
C TRP A 152 7.99 9.77 -2.89
N GLN A 153 6.72 9.71 -2.51
CA GLN A 153 5.82 8.61 -2.87
C GLN A 153 5.55 8.54 -4.38
N ALA A 154 5.45 9.68 -5.07
CA ALA A 154 5.37 9.70 -6.54
C ALA A 154 6.63 9.09 -7.19
N CYS A 155 7.81 9.39 -6.63
CA CYS A 155 9.08 8.80 -7.08
C CYS A 155 9.14 7.30 -6.76
N HIS A 156 8.67 6.87 -5.59
CA HIS A 156 8.54 5.47 -5.19
C HIS A 156 7.63 4.70 -6.16
N GLY A 157 6.48 5.26 -6.54
CA GLY A 157 5.57 4.68 -7.53
C GLY A 157 6.03 4.81 -9.00
N GLY A 158 7.15 5.52 -9.27
CA GLY A 158 7.65 5.75 -10.63
C GLY A 158 6.79 6.73 -11.45
N GLN A 159 6.08 7.63 -10.80
CA GLN A 159 5.04 8.47 -11.42
C GLN A 159 5.56 9.87 -11.77
N ILE A 160 6.28 9.98 -12.88
CA ILE A 160 6.92 11.25 -13.33
C ILE A 160 5.94 12.43 -13.43
N ARG A 161 4.68 12.19 -13.85
CA ARG A 161 3.69 13.25 -14.02
C ARG A 161 3.30 13.88 -12.69
N THR A 162 2.98 13.07 -11.70
CA THR A 162 2.61 13.54 -10.36
C THR A 162 3.83 14.09 -9.61
N ALA A 163 5.02 13.52 -9.80
CA ALA A 163 6.27 14.07 -9.28
C ALA A 163 6.51 15.50 -9.81
N LYS A 164 6.39 15.73 -11.12
CA LYS A 164 6.52 17.07 -11.71
C LYS A 164 5.49 18.06 -11.16
N MET A 165 4.23 17.64 -10.99
CA MET A 165 3.19 18.48 -10.41
C MET A 165 3.56 18.91 -8.98
N LEU A 166 4.01 17.98 -8.15
CA LEU A 166 4.38 18.27 -6.76
C LEU A 166 5.64 19.15 -6.68
N PHE A 167 6.62 18.92 -7.54
CA PHE A 167 7.80 19.78 -7.65
C PHE A 167 7.43 21.23 -8.00
N GLN A 168 6.49 21.43 -8.93
CA GLN A 168 5.96 22.77 -9.26
C GLN A 168 5.22 23.42 -8.07
N HIS A 169 4.69 22.63 -7.13
CA HIS A 169 4.10 23.09 -5.88
C HIS A 169 5.13 23.21 -4.74
N GLY A 170 6.41 23.16 -5.10
CA GLY A 170 7.52 23.44 -4.21
C GLY A 170 8.02 22.24 -3.41
N ALA A 171 7.77 21.00 -3.84
CA ALA A 171 8.39 19.85 -3.20
C ALA A 171 9.92 19.97 -3.20
N ASP A 172 10.53 19.53 -2.10
CA ASP A 172 11.99 19.43 -2.00
C ASP A 172 12.46 18.18 -2.76
N ILE A 173 13.27 18.42 -3.80
CA ILE A 173 13.78 17.37 -4.67
C ILE A 173 14.74 16.40 -3.97
N ASN A 174 15.31 16.82 -2.84
CA ASN A 174 16.23 16.05 -2.02
C ASN A 174 15.62 15.62 -0.67
N PHE A 175 14.30 15.72 -0.55
CA PHE A 175 13.59 15.30 0.66
C PHE A 175 13.94 13.87 1.07
N ASN A 176 14.30 13.69 2.33
CA ASN A 176 14.58 12.38 2.90
C ASN A 176 13.57 12.10 4.02
N PRO A 177 12.55 11.26 3.79
CA PRO A 177 11.54 10.98 4.78
C PRO A 177 12.12 10.22 5.97
N PHE A 178 11.64 10.53 7.18
CA PHE A 178 12.12 9.90 8.40
C PHE A 178 11.92 8.37 8.42
N HIS A 179 10.84 7.90 7.81
CA HIS A 179 10.47 6.47 7.79
C HIS A 179 11.23 5.66 6.74
N ASN A 180 11.87 6.31 5.76
CA ASN A 180 12.64 5.63 4.71
C ASN A 180 13.93 6.40 4.43
N ASN A 181 15.04 5.75 4.65
CA ASN A 181 16.36 6.36 4.62
C ASN A 181 16.91 6.54 3.18
N SER A 182 16.08 7.01 2.23
CA SER A 182 16.40 7.20 0.80
C SER A 182 15.81 8.51 0.26
N THR A 183 16.56 9.19 -0.62
CA THR A 183 16.07 10.36 -1.34
C THR A 183 15.11 9.97 -2.48
N PRO A 184 14.38 10.93 -3.09
CA PRO A 184 13.59 10.67 -4.28
C PRO A 184 14.39 10.04 -5.42
N LEU A 185 15.66 10.42 -5.58
CA LEU A 185 16.54 9.83 -6.59
C LEU A 185 16.91 8.38 -6.25
N ASP A 186 17.21 8.09 -4.98
CA ASP A 186 17.55 6.74 -4.55
C ASP A 186 16.35 5.79 -4.75
N ILE A 187 15.16 6.19 -4.31
CA ILE A 187 13.99 5.32 -4.41
C ILE A 187 13.54 5.13 -5.87
N ALA A 188 13.66 6.15 -6.71
CA ALA A 188 13.34 6.04 -8.14
C ALA A 188 14.34 5.13 -8.87
N GLY A 189 15.60 5.11 -8.44
CA GLY A 189 16.67 4.31 -9.05
C GLY A 189 16.69 2.82 -8.68
N ASN A 190 15.94 2.43 -7.65
CA ASN A 190 15.97 1.05 -7.14
C ASN A 190 15.20 0.03 -7.99
N PHE A 191 14.57 0.44 -9.09
CA PHE A 191 13.71 -0.43 -9.89
C PHE A 191 13.91 -0.20 -11.40
N ASP A 192 13.41 -1.12 -12.16
CA ASP A 192 13.59 -1.40 -13.57
C ASP A 192 13.51 -0.20 -14.56
N SER A 193 13.89 -0.45 -15.82
CA SER A 193 14.01 0.47 -16.95
C SER A 193 12.82 1.42 -17.22
N ARG A 194 11.64 1.16 -16.69
CA ARG A 194 10.45 2.03 -16.88
C ARG A 194 10.55 3.36 -16.14
N ARG A 195 11.54 3.53 -15.29
CA ARG A 195 11.75 4.73 -14.47
C ARG A 195 12.89 5.62 -14.94
N GLU A 196 13.61 5.25 -16.00
CA GLU A 196 14.73 6.01 -16.54
C GLU A 196 14.37 7.49 -16.76
N ALA A 197 13.23 7.76 -17.41
CA ALA A 197 12.79 9.14 -17.64
C ALA A 197 12.54 9.93 -16.35
N LEU A 198 12.11 9.27 -15.27
CA LEU A 198 11.96 9.91 -13.96
C LEU A 198 13.33 10.17 -13.33
N VAL A 199 14.23 9.20 -13.37
CA VAL A 199 15.58 9.31 -12.83
C VAL A 199 16.37 10.42 -13.55
N ASP A 200 16.30 10.48 -14.89
CA ASP A 200 16.95 11.51 -15.69
C ASP A 200 16.38 12.89 -15.34
N TRP A 201 15.05 13.01 -15.28
CA TRP A 201 14.43 14.27 -14.91
C TRP A 201 14.81 14.71 -13.49
N LEU A 202 14.90 13.80 -12.53
CA LEU A 202 15.34 14.10 -11.15
C LEU A 202 16.77 14.65 -11.15
N LYS A 203 17.69 14.00 -11.88
CA LYS A 203 19.09 14.44 -12.02
C LYS A 203 19.19 15.81 -12.68
N ASP A 204 18.45 16.03 -13.76
CA ASP A 204 18.43 17.32 -14.49
C ASP A 204 17.92 18.48 -13.63
N ASN A 205 17.13 18.19 -12.59
CA ASN A 205 16.60 19.18 -11.65
C ASN A 205 17.39 19.23 -10.32
N GLY A 206 18.55 18.60 -10.23
CA GLY A 206 19.47 18.72 -9.10
C GLY A 206 19.24 17.73 -7.96
N ALA A 207 18.49 16.64 -8.21
CA ALA A 207 18.37 15.57 -7.24
C ALA A 207 19.73 14.92 -6.96
N GLN A 208 20.00 14.68 -5.68
CA GLN A 208 21.23 14.03 -5.21
C GLN A 208 20.90 12.71 -4.51
N PRO A 209 21.74 11.69 -4.66
CA PRO A 209 21.65 10.50 -3.83
C PRO A 209 21.99 10.86 -2.38
N LYS A 210 21.43 10.12 -1.44
CA LYS A 210 21.64 10.37 -0.01
C LYS A 210 23.11 10.39 0.41
N GLU A 211 23.93 9.57 -0.23
CA GLU A 211 25.37 9.50 0.08
C GLU A 211 26.09 10.86 -0.10
N VAL A 212 25.61 11.66 -1.04
CA VAL A 212 26.16 13.01 -1.35
C VAL A 212 25.64 14.06 -0.35
N LEU A 213 24.44 13.88 0.20
CA LEU A 213 23.83 14.82 1.14
C LEU A 213 24.33 14.69 2.59
N LYS A 214 25.18 13.68 2.86
CA LYS A 214 25.79 13.44 4.20
C LYS A 214 27.07 14.24 4.42
N VAL A 215 27.10 15.51 4.06
CA VAL A 215 28.23 16.40 4.40
C VAL A 215 27.85 17.34 5.53
#